data_61349704990165ce5281f69f1b20da1f
#
_entry.id   61349704990165ce5281f69f1b20da1f
#
_cell.length_a   1.000
_cell.length_b   1.000
_cell.length_c   1.000
_cell.angle_alpha   90.00
_cell.angle_beta   90.00
_cell.angle_gamma   90.00
#
_symmetry.space_group_name_H-M   'P 1'
#
loop_
_entity.id
_entity.type
_entity.pdbx_description
1 polymer ?
#
loop_
_entity_poly.entity_id
_entity_poly.type
_entity_poly.pdbx_seq_one_letter_code
_entity_poly.pdbx_strand_id
1 'polypeptide(L)'
;SAFSYMAAAYVIIELVSNNAVRIMAVTALIVVNCSLHTGVYFQLVPHRTLFAGIILAYLFFGVKRKYCYKPVYIIINVCLLMISVIWNFETGIVYTIAVAAYYIIDNVKKYNFKQAGLYTNTLIVVLALIGTIAGAWVITGIINVLMGGSFISIKQFIFPLMNSDYFDYL
;
A
#
# COMPACT_ATOMS: atom_id res chain seq x y z
N SER A 1 -10.64 -10.35 -3.46
CA SER A 1 -9.52 -11.30 -3.43
C SER A 1 -8.99 -11.64 -4.83
N ALA A 2 -9.85 -12.02 -5.80
CA ALA A 2 -9.39 -12.33 -7.18
C ALA A 2 -8.53 -11.20 -7.77
N PHE A 3 -8.89 -9.96 -7.56
CA PHE A 3 -8.17 -8.79 -8.07
C PHE A 3 -6.74 -8.69 -7.53
N SER A 4 -6.52 -8.97 -6.24
CA SER A 4 -5.19 -8.94 -5.64
C SER A 4 -4.28 -10.02 -6.21
N TYR A 5 -4.84 -11.20 -6.48
CA TYR A 5 -4.09 -12.30 -7.10
C TYR A 5 -3.76 -12.03 -8.56
N MET A 6 -4.69 -11.43 -9.30
CA MET A 6 -4.43 -11.00 -10.68
C MET A 6 -3.32 -9.93 -10.72
N ALA A 7 -3.33 -8.98 -9.78
CA ALA A 7 -2.30 -7.96 -9.68
C ALA A 7 -0.93 -8.58 -9.31
N ALA A 8 -0.87 -9.50 -8.34
CA ALA A 8 0.35 -10.20 -7.98
C ALA A 8 0.86 -11.09 -9.13
N ALA A 9 -0.03 -11.82 -9.80
CA ALA A 9 0.32 -12.62 -10.98
C ALA A 9 0.87 -11.75 -12.10
N TYR A 10 0.26 -10.59 -12.37
CA TYR A 10 0.76 -9.62 -13.35
C TYR A 10 2.19 -9.18 -13.03
N VAL A 11 2.46 -8.82 -11.76
CA VAL A 11 3.80 -8.43 -11.34
C VAL A 11 4.82 -9.56 -11.53
N ILE A 12 4.45 -10.80 -11.16
CA ILE A 12 5.30 -11.98 -11.36
C ILE A 12 5.58 -12.19 -12.86
N ILE A 13 4.57 -12.13 -13.70
CA ILE A 13 4.68 -12.32 -15.15
C ILE A 13 5.63 -11.29 -15.76
N GLU A 14 5.62 -10.08 -15.27
CA GLU A 14 6.44 -8.99 -15.80
C GLU A 14 7.88 -9.00 -15.24
N LEU A 15 8.09 -9.45 -13.99
CA LEU A 15 9.41 -9.48 -13.36
C LEU A 15 10.23 -10.71 -13.76
N VAL A 16 9.57 -11.85 -13.99
CA VAL A 16 10.24 -13.11 -14.24
C VAL A 16 10.37 -13.34 -15.74
N SER A 17 11.59 -13.28 -16.26
CA SER A 17 11.86 -13.48 -17.70
C SER A 17 11.78 -14.96 -18.13
N ASN A 18 12.12 -15.89 -17.22
CA ASN A 18 12.09 -17.32 -17.52
C ASN A 18 10.66 -17.87 -17.41
N ASN A 19 10.12 -18.43 -18.49
CA ASN A 19 8.75 -18.93 -18.55
C ASN A 19 8.48 -20.07 -17.56
N ALA A 20 9.42 -20.99 -17.35
CA ALA A 20 9.24 -22.08 -16.40
C ALA A 20 9.14 -21.56 -14.95
N VAL A 21 10.03 -20.64 -14.57
CA VAL A 21 10.00 -19.99 -13.24
C VAL A 21 8.74 -19.14 -13.08
N ARG A 22 8.29 -18.47 -14.14
CA ARG A 22 7.05 -17.68 -14.17
C ARG A 22 5.83 -18.55 -13.88
N ILE A 23 5.69 -19.67 -14.57
CA ILE A 23 4.60 -20.63 -14.37
C ILE A 23 4.64 -21.17 -12.94
N MET A 24 5.82 -21.61 -12.45
CA MET A 24 5.97 -22.11 -11.09
C MET A 24 5.57 -21.05 -10.05
N ALA A 25 6.00 -19.81 -10.22
CA ALA A 25 5.69 -18.74 -9.28
C ALA A 25 4.19 -18.39 -9.24
N VAL A 26 3.52 -18.34 -10.41
CA VAL A 26 2.07 -18.11 -10.48
C VAL A 26 1.30 -19.30 -9.91
N THR A 27 1.74 -20.54 -10.19
CA THR A 27 1.13 -21.75 -9.62
C THR A 27 1.30 -21.77 -8.09
N ALA A 28 2.49 -21.46 -7.58
CA ALA A 28 2.75 -21.36 -6.14
C ALA A 28 1.86 -20.30 -5.48
N LEU A 29 1.67 -19.12 -6.12
CA LEU A 29 0.76 -18.10 -5.65
C LEU A 29 -0.68 -18.63 -5.50
N ILE A 30 -1.17 -19.39 -6.48
CA ILE A 30 -2.51 -19.99 -6.45
C ILE A 30 -2.60 -21.06 -5.36
N VAL A 31 -1.64 -21.99 -5.33
CA VAL A 31 -1.63 -23.10 -4.37
C VAL A 31 -1.55 -22.61 -2.93
N VAL A 32 -0.65 -21.68 -2.63
CA VAL A 32 -0.54 -21.09 -1.28
C VAL A 32 -1.85 -20.47 -0.85
N ASN A 33 -2.51 -19.75 -1.75
CA ASN A 33 -3.79 -19.14 -1.43
C ASN A 33 -4.93 -20.14 -1.24
N CYS A 34 -4.99 -21.19 -2.04
CA CYS A 34 -5.96 -22.26 -1.84
C CYS A 34 -5.73 -23.01 -0.53
N SER A 35 -4.47 -23.18 -0.13
CA SER A 35 -4.11 -23.88 1.12
C SER A 35 -4.39 -23.04 2.37
N LEU A 36 -4.22 -21.71 2.30
CA LEU A 36 -4.49 -20.81 3.42
C LEU A 36 -5.99 -20.60 3.69
N HIS A 37 -6.86 -21.01 2.76
CA HIS A 37 -8.31 -20.84 2.92
C HIS A 37 -8.98 -21.88 3.79
N THR A 38 -8.24 -22.85 4.33
CA THR A 38 -8.78 -23.93 5.15
C THR A 38 -8.78 -23.62 6.66
N GLY A 39 -8.35 -22.43 7.10
CA GLY A 39 -8.22 -22.04 8.50
C GLY A 39 -9.19 -20.95 8.96
N VAL A 40 -9.22 -20.72 10.26
CA VAL A 40 -10.06 -19.75 10.97
C VAL A 40 -9.89 -18.30 10.47
N TYR A 41 -8.77 -18.00 9.79
CA TYR A 41 -8.44 -16.67 9.26
C TYR A 41 -9.02 -16.36 7.86
N PHE A 42 -9.87 -17.22 7.33
CA PHE A 42 -10.50 -17.07 6.01
C PHE A 42 -11.18 -15.70 5.80
N GLN A 43 -11.78 -15.14 6.84
CA GLN A 43 -12.54 -13.89 6.76
C GLN A 43 -11.66 -12.62 6.66
N LEU A 44 -10.38 -12.69 7.06
CA LEU A 44 -9.52 -11.52 7.21
C LEU A 44 -8.66 -11.24 5.97
N VAL A 45 -8.31 -12.27 5.21
CA VAL A 45 -7.34 -12.18 4.11
C VAL A 45 -7.81 -11.31 2.94
N PRO A 46 -9.07 -11.41 2.45
CA PRO A 46 -9.51 -10.63 1.28
C PRO A 46 -9.49 -9.12 1.51
N HIS A 47 -9.87 -8.68 2.72
CA HIS A 47 -9.92 -7.26 3.06
C HIS A 47 -8.52 -6.65 3.23
N ARG A 48 -7.57 -7.41 3.75
CA ARG A 48 -6.21 -6.93 3.98
C ARG A 48 -5.35 -6.87 2.71
N THR A 49 -5.59 -7.76 1.76
CA THR A 49 -4.73 -7.89 0.57
C THR A 49 -5.23 -7.17 -0.67
N LEU A 50 -6.47 -6.67 -0.67
CA LEU A 50 -7.07 -6.04 -1.84
C LEU A 50 -6.23 -4.87 -2.37
N PHE A 51 -5.92 -3.91 -1.50
CA PHE A 51 -5.16 -2.73 -1.89
C PHE A 51 -3.68 -3.00 -2.07
N ALA A 52 -3.11 -4.01 -1.39
CA ALA A 52 -1.73 -4.43 -1.60
C ALA A 52 -1.45 -4.74 -3.06
N GLY A 53 -2.27 -5.62 -3.65
CA GLY A 53 -2.12 -6.00 -5.04
C GLY A 53 -2.29 -4.82 -6.00
N ILE A 54 -3.30 -3.97 -5.77
CA ILE A 54 -3.57 -2.80 -6.62
C ILE A 54 -2.40 -1.81 -6.56
N ILE A 55 -1.93 -1.46 -5.36
CA ILE A 55 -0.83 -0.50 -5.16
C ILE A 55 0.46 -1.03 -5.77
N LEU A 56 0.77 -2.32 -5.53
CA LEU A 56 1.97 -2.95 -6.08
C LEU A 56 1.94 -2.99 -7.61
N ALA A 57 0.82 -3.39 -8.21
CA ALA A 57 0.66 -3.42 -9.66
C ALA A 57 0.75 -2.01 -10.28
N TYR A 58 0.13 -1.02 -9.62
CA TYR A 58 0.17 0.37 -10.05
C TYR A 58 1.60 0.93 -9.98
N LEU A 59 2.31 0.71 -8.86
CA LEU A 59 3.70 1.13 -8.70
C LEU A 59 4.59 0.49 -9.76
N PHE A 60 4.44 -0.83 -9.97
CA PHE A 60 5.21 -1.56 -10.97
C PHE A 60 4.95 -1.06 -12.41
N PHE A 61 3.68 -0.82 -12.76
CA PHE A 61 3.31 -0.21 -14.03
C PHE A 61 3.99 1.14 -14.24
N GLY A 62 3.99 2.00 -13.21
CA GLY A 62 4.65 3.30 -13.25
C GLY A 62 6.16 3.21 -13.45
N VAL A 63 6.81 2.27 -12.77
CA VAL A 63 8.25 1.99 -12.94
C VAL A 63 8.54 1.56 -14.38
N LYS A 64 7.81 0.57 -14.88
CA LYS A 64 8.00 0.03 -16.23
C LYS A 64 7.78 1.08 -17.32
N ARG A 65 6.78 1.94 -17.16
CA ARG A 65 6.43 3.01 -18.10
C ARG A 65 7.16 4.32 -17.85
N LYS A 66 8.04 4.41 -16.84
CA LYS A 66 8.76 5.61 -16.43
C LYS A 66 7.82 6.77 -16.06
N TYR A 67 6.64 6.46 -15.51
CA TYR A 67 5.62 7.43 -15.11
C TYR A 67 5.66 7.80 -13.64
N CYS A 68 6.46 7.11 -12.81
CA CYS A 68 6.51 7.26 -11.36
C CYS A 68 6.66 8.71 -10.87
N TYR A 69 7.29 9.57 -11.65
CA TYR A 69 7.53 10.99 -11.32
C TYR A 69 6.58 11.96 -12.03
N LYS A 70 5.61 11.46 -12.81
CA LYS A 70 4.59 12.33 -13.39
C LYS A 70 3.59 12.78 -12.31
N PRO A 71 3.25 14.09 -12.23
CA PRO A 71 2.37 14.60 -11.16
C PRO A 71 1.05 13.85 -11.04
N VAL A 72 0.39 13.58 -12.16
CA VAL A 72 -0.87 12.83 -12.18
C VAL A 72 -0.71 11.43 -11.59
N TYR A 73 0.41 10.77 -11.90
CA TYR A 73 0.70 9.43 -11.38
C TYR A 73 0.90 9.45 -9.86
N ILE A 74 1.62 10.45 -9.35
CA ILE A 74 1.86 10.65 -7.91
C ILE A 74 0.52 10.92 -7.19
N ILE A 75 -0.32 11.78 -7.74
CA ILE A 75 -1.64 12.10 -7.17
C ILE A 75 -2.51 10.83 -7.06
N ILE A 76 -2.60 10.05 -8.13
CA ILE A 76 -3.37 8.79 -8.12
C ILE A 76 -2.79 7.82 -7.08
N ASN A 77 -1.46 7.72 -6.97
CA ASN A 77 -0.80 6.87 -5.99
C ASN A 77 -1.14 7.29 -4.55
N VAL A 78 -1.09 8.59 -4.26
CA VAL A 78 -1.47 9.15 -2.96
C VAL A 78 -2.95 8.86 -2.66
N CYS A 79 -3.86 9.02 -3.63
CA CYS A 79 -5.28 8.69 -3.46
C CYS A 79 -5.49 7.20 -3.17
N LEU A 80 -4.81 6.31 -3.90
CA LEU A 80 -4.87 4.86 -3.64
C LEU A 80 -4.37 4.50 -2.25
N LEU A 81 -3.27 5.12 -1.80
CA LEU A 81 -2.73 4.93 -0.45
C LEU A 81 -3.69 5.45 0.62
N MET A 82 -4.30 6.63 0.43
CA MET A 82 -5.33 7.15 1.36
C MET A 82 -6.52 6.20 1.47
N ILE A 83 -7.04 5.72 0.33
CA ILE A 83 -8.15 4.76 0.32
C ILE A 83 -7.73 3.47 1.04
N SER A 84 -6.50 3.00 0.84
CA SER A 84 -5.97 1.83 1.52
C SER A 84 -5.93 2.00 3.04
N VAL A 85 -5.51 3.16 3.54
CA VAL A 85 -5.49 3.49 4.97
C VAL A 85 -6.91 3.57 5.55
N ILE A 86 -7.86 4.16 4.80
CA ILE A 86 -9.28 4.21 5.21
C ILE A 86 -9.91 2.82 5.24
N TRP A 87 -9.56 1.97 4.28
CA TRP A 87 -10.10 0.62 4.14
C TRP A 87 -9.60 -0.32 5.24
N ASN A 88 -8.31 -0.33 5.48
CA ASN A 88 -7.69 -1.08 6.56
C ASN A 88 -6.44 -0.32 7.03
N PHE A 89 -6.55 0.29 8.19
CA PHE A 89 -5.56 1.21 8.72
C PHE A 89 -4.16 0.58 8.83
N GLU A 90 -4.04 -0.62 9.38
CA GLU A 90 -2.77 -1.30 9.63
C GLU A 90 -2.03 -1.59 8.32
N THR A 91 -2.70 -2.28 7.41
CA THR A 91 -2.10 -2.65 6.12
C THR A 91 -1.89 -1.43 5.23
N GLY A 92 -2.79 -0.44 5.28
CA GLY A 92 -2.67 0.81 4.54
C GLY A 92 -1.44 1.62 4.95
N ILE A 93 -1.13 1.70 6.26
CA ILE A 93 0.09 2.34 6.75
C ILE A 93 1.33 1.60 6.28
N VAL A 94 1.35 0.27 6.38
CA VAL A 94 2.49 -0.54 5.91
C VAL A 94 2.77 -0.28 4.43
N TYR A 95 1.71 -0.24 3.58
CA TYR A 95 1.90 0.05 2.16
C TYR A 95 2.35 1.48 1.90
N THR A 96 1.84 2.44 2.66
CA THR A 96 2.26 3.84 2.54
C THR A 96 3.74 3.98 2.88
N ILE A 97 4.21 3.34 3.95
CA ILE A 97 5.63 3.29 4.31
C ILE A 97 6.46 2.57 3.24
N ALA A 98 6.00 1.44 2.73
CA ALA A 98 6.71 0.67 1.70
C ALA A 98 6.88 1.47 0.40
N VAL A 99 5.84 2.17 -0.05
CA VAL A 99 5.89 3.04 -1.23
C VAL A 99 6.82 4.24 -0.99
N ALA A 100 6.76 4.86 0.17
CA ALA A 100 7.68 5.94 0.54
C ALA A 100 9.14 5.45 0.55
N ALA A 101 9.41 4.28 1.15
CA ALA A 101 10.73 3.66 1.14
C ALA A 101 11.23 3.39 -0.29
N TYR A 102 10.36 2.91 -1.18
CA TYR A 102 10.71 2.73 -2.59
C TYR A 102 11.20 4.05 -3.23
N TYR A 103 10.44 5.15 -3.07
CA TYR A 103 10.83 6.44 -3.63
C TYR A 103 12.12 7.00 -3.01
N ILE A 104 12.33 6.80 -1.71
CA ILE A 104 13.56 7.21 -1.02
C ILE A 104 14.76 6.42 -1.58
N ILE A 105 14.65 5.10 -1.71
CA ILE A 105 15.71 4.25 -2.25
C ILE A 105 16.01 4.63 -3.71
N ASP A 106 14.98 4.89 -4.52
CA ASP A 106 15.16 5.31 -5.92
C ASP A 106 15.82 6.69 -6.01
N ASN A 107 15.48 7.62 -5.12
CA ASN A 107 16.15 8.90 -5.00
C ASN A 107 17.64 8.75 -4.63
N VAL A 108 17.96 7.88 -3.65
CA VAL A 108 19.35 7.59 -3.26
C VAL A 108 20.15 7.00 -4.43
N LYS A 109 19.53 6.16 -5.25
CA LYS A 109 20.18 5.60 -6.44
C LYS A 109 20.42 6.63 -7.54
N LYS A 110 19.55 7.63 -7.68
CA LYS A 110 19.63 8.66 -8.72
C LYS A 110 20.58 9.80 -8.37
N TYR A 111 20.64 10.15 -7.09
CA TYR A 111 21.38 11.32 -6.62
C TYR A 111 22.54 10.89 -5.72
N ASN A 112 23.71 11.52 -5.89
CA ASN A 112 24.79 11.37 -4.94
C ASN A 112 24.42 12.04 -3.61
N PHE A 113 24.91 11.49 -2.48
CA PHE A 113 24.64 11.99 -1.13
C PHE A 113 24.94 13.48 -0.90
N LYS A 114 25.75 14.09 -1.76
CA LYS A 114 26.13 15.52 -1.68
C LYS A 114 25.20 16.45 -2.47
N GLN A 115 24.20 15.90 -3.17
CA GLN A 115 23.33 16.72 -4.03
C GLN A 115 22.10 17.20 -3.27
N ALA A 116 21.82 18.51 -3.30
CA ALA A 116 20.62 19.09 -2.69
C ALA A 116 19.30 18.44 -3.16
N GLY A 117 19.27 17.97 -4.42
CA GLY A 117 18.11 17.27 -4.97
C GLY A 117 17.70 16.01 -4.22
N LEU A 118 18.65 15.27 -3.62
CA LEU A 118 18.35 14.13 -2.78
C LEU A 118 17.49 14.53 -1.58
N TYR A 119 17.92 15.55 -0.86
CA TYR A 119 17.24 16.01 0.36
C TYR A 119 15.86 16.58 0.06
N THR A 120 15.75 17.39 -1.01
CA THR A 120 14.46 17.99 -1.41
C THR A 120 13.46 16.92 -1.81
N ASN A 121 13.85 15.95 -2.66
CA ASN A 121 12.96 14.89 -3.10
C ASN A 121 12.58 13.93 -1.95
N THR A 122 13.51 13.62 -1.06
CA THR A 122 13.23 12.81 0.13
C THR A 122 12.26 13.52 1.06
N LEU A 123 12.43 14.84 1.27
CA LEU A 123 11.51 15.64 2.06
C LEU A 123 10.09 15.63 1.46
N ILE A 124 9.98 15.78 0.14
CA ILE A 124 8.69 15.70 -0.57
C ILE A 124 8.02 14.35 -0.32
N VAL A 125 8.77 13.25 -0.39
CA VAL A 125 8.24 11.91 -0.13
C VAL A 125 7.74 11.77 1.31
N VAL A 126 8.50 12.27 2.28
CA VAL A 126 8.11 12.26 3.70
C VAL A 126 6.85 13.11 3.93
N LEU A 127 6.79 14.30 3.33
CA LEU A 127 5.60 15.16 3.42
C LEU A 127 4.38 14.50 2.75
N ALA A 128 4.56 13.81 1.62
CA ALA A 128 3.49 13.07 0.96
C ALA A 128 3.00 11.90 1.83
N LEU A 129 3.89 11.19 2.53
CA LEU A 129 3.53 10.14 3.49
C LEU A 129 2.68 10.71 4.64
N ILE A 130 3.14 11.78 5.28
CA ILE A 130 2.41 12.45 6.37
C ILE A 130 1.05 12.96 5.85
N GLY A 131 1.04 13.59 4.66
CA GLY A 131 -0.17 14.09 4.03
C GLY A 131 -1.18 12.98 3.69
N THR A 132 -0.71 11.81 3.29
CA THR A 132 -1.55 10.64 3.04
C THR A 132 -2.25 10.17 4.31
N ILE A 133 -1.54 10.04 5.41
CA ILE A 133 -2.09 9.60 6.69
C ILE A 133 -3.03 10.67 7.28
N ALA A 134 -2.62 11.94 7.26
CA ALA A 134 -3.45 13.05 7.72
C ALA A 134 -4.73 13.21 6.87
N GLY A 135 -4.60 13.08 5.56
CA GLY A 135 -5.75 13.11 4.64
C GLY A 135 -6.73 11.97 4.89
N ALA A 136 -6.23 10.76 5.11
CA ALA A 136 -7.07 9.62 5.46
C ALA A 136 -7.81 9.84 6.79
N TRP A 137 -7.13 10.38 7.81
CA TRP A 137 -7.75 10.76 9.08
C TRP A 137 -8.88 11.78 8.90
N VAL A 138 -8.62 12.86 8.15
CA VAL A 138 -9.62 13.92 7.91
C VAL A 138 -10.83 13.35 7.16
N ILE A 139 -10.62 12.57 6.09
CA ILE A 139 -11.70 11.97 5.31
C ILE A 139 -12.53 11.01 6.19
N THR A 140 -11.88 10.17 6.99
CA THR A 140 -12.57 9.27 7.91
C THR A 140 -13.38 10.06 8.95
N GLY A 141 -12.82 11.16 9.48
CA GLY A 141 -13.53 12.05 10.41
C GLY A 141 -14.76 12.70 9.75
N ILE A 142 -14.64 13.16 8.51
CA ILE A 142 -15.76 13.74 7.75
C ILE A 142 -16.85 12.69 7.50
N ILE A 143 -16.47 11.48 7.07
CA ILE A 143 -17.42 10.39 6.83
C ILE A 143 -18.20 10.08 8.12
N ASN A 144 -17.50 10.01 9.26
CA ASN A 144 -18.13 9.72 10.54
C ASN A 144 -19.15 10.80 10.94
N VAL A 145 -18.82 12.07 10.73
CA VAL A 145 -19.75 13.19 10.98
C VAL A 145 -20.97 13.11 10.05
N LEU A 146 -20.77 12.81 8.77
CA LEU A 146 -21.88 12.65 7.81
C LEU A 146 -22.80 11.46 8.16
N MET A 147 -22.28 10.46 8.83
CA MET A 147 -23.06 9.32 9.34
C MET A 147 -23.72 9.59 10.70
N GLY A 148 -23.67 10.81 11.21
CA GLY A 148 -24.32 11.23 12.47
C GLY A 148 -23.43 11.05 13.72
N GLY A 149 -22.15 10.70 13.55
CA GLY A 149 -21.19 10.61 14.64
C GLY A 149 -20.45 11.93 14.90
N SER A 150 -19.45 11.89 15.78
CA SER A 150 -18.53 12.99 16.03
C SER A 150 -17.26 12.85 15.18
N PHE A 151 -16.50 13.95 15.00
CA PHE A 151 -15.22 13.88 14.30
C PHE A 151 -14.22 13.01 15.10
N ILE A 152 -13.58 12.07 14.40
CA ILE A 152 -12.69 11.08 15.02
C ILE A 152 -11.42 11.78 15.52
N SER A 153 -11.10 11.60 16.83
CA SER A 153 -9.83 12.07 17.38
C SER A 153 -8.64 11.29 16.82
N ILE A 154 -7.45 11.89 16.84
CA ILE A 154 -6.22 11.21 16.39
C ILE A 154 -6.01 9.91 17.18
N LYS A 155 -6.27 9.91 18.51
CA LYS A 155 -6.14 8.71 19.34
C LYS A 155 -7.04 7.58 18.87
N GLN A 156 -8.28 7.89 18.50
CA GLN A 156 -9.21 6.88 17.97
C GLN A 156 -8.77 6.38 16.58
N PHE A 157 -8.23 7.26 15.74
CA PHE A 157 -7.76 6.89 14.41
C PHE A 157 -6.54 5.95 14.45
N ILE A 158 -5.60 6.20 15.37
CA ILE A 158 -4.37 5.36 15.52
C ILE A 158 -4.55 4.21 16.53
N PHE A 159 -5.73 4.09 17.14
CA PHE A 159 -6.03 3.08 18.16
C PHE A 159 -5.62 1.65 17.75
N PRO A 160 -5.85 1.19 16.50
CA PRO A 160 -5.43 -0.15 16.09
C PRO A 160 -3.93 -0.40 16.22
N LEU A 161 -3.08 0.65 16.10
CA LEU A 161 -1.63 0.51 16.28
C LEU A 161 -1.18 0.58 17.74
N MET A 162 -2.00 1.15 18.62
CA MET A 162 -1.64 1.40 20.02
C MET A 162 -2.04 0.26 20.95
N ASN A 163 -2.99 -0.58 20.55
CA ASN A 163 -3.50 -1.67 21.35
C ASN A 163 -3.08 -3.02 20.76
N SER A 164 -2.04 -3.60 21.35
CA SER A 164 -1.64 -4.98 21.06
C SER A 164 -2.75 -5.99 21.39
N ASP A 165 -3.54 -5.70 22.43
CA ASP A 165 -4.64 -6.54 22.89
C ASP A 165 -5.82 -6.64 21.89
N TYR A 166 -5.90 -5.72 20.92
CA TYR A 166 -6.86 -5.78 19.83
C TYR A 166 -6.67 -7.02 18.94
N PHE A 167 -5.46 -7.55 18.89
CA PHE A 167 -5.11 -8.75 18.13
C PHE A 167 -5.46 -10.05 18.85
N ASP A 168 -5.61 -10.03 20.18
CA ASP A 168 -5.93 -11.21 20.98
C ASP A 168 -7.43 -11.58 20.89
N TYR A 169 -8.26 -10.68 20.35
CA TYR A 169 -9.71 -10.90 20.16
C TYR A 169 -10.10 -11.23 18.71
N LEU A 170 -9.15 -11.33 17.78
CA LEU A 170 -9.36 -11.69 16.39
C LEU A 170 -8.79 -13.05 16.06
#